data_ee8d7a16dbd3d9894be9e9a6f548f7a5
#
_entry.id   ee8d7a16dbd3d9894be9e9a6f548f7a5
#
_cell.length_a   1.000
_cell.length_b   1.000
_cell.length_c   1.000
_cell.angle_alpha   90.00
_cell.angle_beta   90.00
_cell.angle_gamma   90.00
#
_symmetry.space_group_name_H-M   'P 1'
#
loop_
_entity.id
_entity.type
_entity.pdbx_description
1 polymer ?
#
loop_
_entity_poly.entity_id
_entity_poly.type
_entity_poly.pdbx_seq_one_letter_code
_entity_poly.pdbx_strand_id
1 'polypeptide(L)'
;MLLTEKEMTVLKDLQTQEKSCVNKYERYTGLAKDEELKQLFGELKKKEQEHYKTISGMLNGDVPSCDCNDTAGKDYKPEGHYSKSEASEDKTNDCFLATDCIGTEKLVSGEYNTNVFACCASDIRKVLADIQIEEQNHAEMLYKYKMANGMQ
;
A
#
# COMPACT_ATOMS: atom_id res chain seq x y z
N MET A 1 -10.29 23.85 6.96
CA MET A 1 -8.87 24.27 7.06
C MET A 1 -8.42 24.84 5.74
N LEU A 2 -7.59 25.88 5.77
CA LEU A 2 -7.05 26.47 4.54
C LEU A 2 -5.66 25.88 4.28
N LEU A 3 -5.52 25.11 3.21
CA LEU A 3 -4.25 24.54 2.79
C LEU A 3 -3.37 25.59 2.12
N THR A 4 -2.08 25.53 2.35
CA THR A 4 -1.10 26.29 1.57
C THR A 4 -0.97 25.71 0.16
N GLU A 5 -0.44 26.47 -0.79
CA GLU A 5 -0.17 25.98 -2.15
C GLU A 5 0.75 24.77 -2.14
N LYS A 6 1.75 24.76 -1.26
CA LYS A 6 2.67 23.65 -1.08
C LYS A 6 1.96 22.37 -0.59
N GLU A 7 1.11 22.50 0.41
CA GLU A 7 0.31 21.38 0.93
C GLU A 7 -0.64 20.84 -0.14
N MET A 8 -1.31 21.71 -0.89
CA MET A 8 -2.16 21.29 -2.00
C MET A 8 -1.39 20.53 -3.08
N THR A 9 -0.19 21.00 -3.44
CA THR A 9 0.66 20.32 -4.43
C THR A 9 1.06 18.93 -3.97
N VAL A 10 1.57 18.83 -2.74
CA VAL A 10 1.97 17.57 -2.12
C VAL A 10 0.81 16.58 -2.05
N LEU A 11 -0.36 17.01 -1.58
CA LEU A 11 -1.53 16.13 -1.48
C LEU A 11 -2.04 15.68 -2.85
N LYS A 12 -1.97 16.51 -3.88
CA LYS A 12 -2.32 16.12 -5.26
C LYS A 12 -1.35 15.07 -5.81
N ASP A 13 -0.07 15.20 -5.54
CA ASP A 13 0.92 14.21 -5.95
C ASP A 13 0.69 12.87 -5.24
N LEU A 14 0.44 12.89 -3.93
CA LEU A 14 0.09 11.69 -3.17
C LEU A 14 -1.22 11.07 -3.66
N GLN A 15 -2.25 11.87 -3.95
CA GLN A 15 -3.51 11.40 -4.53
C GLN A 15 -3.29 10.67 -5.87
N THR A 16 -2.46 11.23 -6.74
CA THR A 16 -2.10 10.61 -8.01
C THR A 16 -1.36 9.30 -7.81
N GLN A 17 -0.45 9.25 -6.83
CA GLN A 17 0.29 8.06 -6.47
C GLN A 17 -0.65 6.96 -5.96
N GLU A 18 -1.59 7.28 -5.09
CA GLU A 18 -2.58 6.32 -4.57
C GLU A 18 -3.45 5.75 -5.70
N LYS A 19 -3.89 6.60 -6.62
CA LYS A 19 -4.64 6.14 -7.79
C LYS A 19 -3.83 5.16 -8.64
N SER A 20 -2.55 5.42 -8.82
CA SER A 20 -1.62 4.51 -9.51
C SER A 20 -1.52 3.16 -8.80
N CYS A 21 -1.44 3.16 -7.46
CA CYS A 21 -1.42 1.93 -6.65
C CYS A 21 -2.72 1.14 -6.79
N VAL A 22 -3.88 1.81 -6.73
CA VAL A 22 -5.19 1.16 -6.97
C VAL A 22 -5.23 0.47 -8.33
N ASN A 23 -4.82 1.17 -9.39
CA ASN A 23 -4.80 0.64 -10.74
C ASN A 23 -3.82 -0.54 -10.88
N LYS A 24 -2.69 -0.49 -10.22
CA LYS A 24 -1.70 -1.57 -10.21
C LYS A 24 -2.26 -2.84 -9.56
N TYR A 25 -2.83 -2.73 -8.36
CA TYR A 25 -3.44 -3.88 -7.68
C TYR A 25 -4.64 -4.44 -8.45
N GLU A 26 -5.46 -3.59 -9.06
CA GLU A 26 -6.53 -4.03 -9.96
C GLU A 26 -5.99 -4.91 -11.09
N ARG A 27 -4.97 -4.42 -11.78
CA ARG A 27 -4.35 -5.15 -12.89
C ARG A 27 -3.68 -6.44 -12.41
N TYR A 28 -2.97 -6.39 -11.29
CA TYR A 28 -2.22 -7.53 -10.77
C TYR A 28 -3.12 -8.62 -10.22
N THR A 29 -4.30 -8.28 -9.71
CA THR A 29 -5.34 -9.25 -9.36
C THR A 29 -5.69 -10.14 -10.57
N GLY A 30 -5.79 -9.55 -11.76
CA GLY A 30 -6.06 -10.28 -13.01
C GLY A 30 -4.86 -11.10 -13.53
N LEU A 31 -3.64 -10.74 -13.17
CA LEU A 31 -2.41 -11.41 -13.62
C LEU A 31 -1.91 -12.49 -12.65
N ALA A 32 -2.26 -12.42 -11.38
CA ALA A 32 -1.90 -13.42 -10.39
C ALA A 32 -2.52 -14.78 -10.72
N LYS A 33 -1.83 -15.85 -10.35
CA LYS A 33 -2.27 -17.24 -10.60
C LYS A 33 -2.83 -17.88 -9.34
N ASP A 34 -2.20 -17.64 -8.19
CA ASP A 34 -2.67 -18.15 -6.90
C ASP A 34 -3.85 -17.32 -6.39
N GLU A 35 -4.93 -18.02 -5.99
CA GLU A 35 -6.14 -17.37 -5.47
C GLU A 35 -5.87 -16.54 -4.20
N GLU A 36 -4.96 -16.99 -3.34
CA GLU A 36 -4.60 -16.23 -2.14
C GLU A 36 -3.91 -14.91 -2.50
N LEU A 37 -3.04 -14.90 -3.52
CA LEU A 37 -2.42 -13.67 -3.99
C LEU A 37 -3.44 -12.71 -4.62
N LYS A 38 -4.39 -13.25 -5.38
CA LYS A 38 -5.51 -12.44 -5.92
C LYS A 38 -6.32 -11.79 -4.81
N GLN A 39 -6.64 -12.54 -3.75
CA GLN A 39 -7.36 -12.02 -2.59
C GLN A 39 -6.54 -10.94 -1.88
N LEU A 40 -5.25 -11.18 -1.65
CA LEU A 40 -4.37 -10.19 -1.04
C LEU A 40 -4.33 -8.90 -1.87
N PHE A 41 -4.11 -8.98 -3.18
CA PHE A 41 -4.13 -7.81 -4.04
C PHE A 41 -5.48 -7.08 -4.01
N GLY A 42 -6.59 -7.81 -3.92
CA GLY A 42 -7.92 -7.23 -3.79
C GLY A 42 -8.11 -6.46 -2.46
N GLU A 43 -7.58 -6.99 -1.37
CA GLU A 43 -7.58 -6.33 -0.05
C GLU A 43 -6.71 -5.07 -0.05
N LEU A 44 -5.49 -5.17 -0.58
CA LEU A 44 -4.59 -4.03 -0.70
C LEU A 44 -5.17 -2.94 -1.60
N LYS A 45 -5.79 -3.31 -2.71
CA LYS A 45 -6.51 -2.35 -3.56
C LYS A 45 -7.55 -1.57 -2.79
N LYS A 46 -8.37 -2.23 -1.96
CA LYS A 46 -9.38 -1.56 -1.14
C LYS A 46 -8.75 -0.55 -0.19
N LYS A 47 -7.63 -0.91 0.43
CA LYS A 47 -6.91 -0.03 1.35
C LYS A 47 -6.35 1.20 0.61
N GLU A 48 -5.76 1.01 -0.58
CA GLU A 48 -5.30 2.12 -1.41
C GLU A 48 -6.45 3.03 -1.88
N GLN A 49 -7.64 2.47 -2.11
CA GLN A 49 -8.84 3.27 -2.39
C GLN A 49 -9.26 4.11 -1.18
N GLU A 50 -9.11 3.58 0.04
CA GLU A 50 -9.34 4.34 1.27
C GLU A 50 -8.33 5.48 1.41
N HIS A 51 -7.04 5.23 1.16
CA HIS A 51 -6.01 6.27 1.13
C HIS A 51 -6.33 7.36 0.12
N TYR A 52 -6.69 6.99 -1.10
CA TYR A 52 -7.12 7.94 -2.14
C TYR A 52 -8.28 8.82 -1.68
N LYS A 53 -9.30 8.23 -1.05
CA LYS A 53 -10.46 8.97 -0.52
C LYS A 53 -10.05 9.90 0.61
N THR A 54 -9.19 9.44 1.51
CA THR A 54 -8.66 10.23 2.61
C THR A 54 -7.92 11.47 2.10
N ILE A 55 -6.98 11.29 1.15
CA ILE A 55 -6.25 12.41 0.54
C ILE A 55 -7.21 13.36 -0.21
N SER A 56 -8.20 12.81 -0.92
CA SER A 56 -9.21 13.62 -1.60
C SER A 56 -10.04 14.47 -0.64
N GLY A 57 -10.41 13.90 0.52
CA GLY A 57 -11.08 14.62 1.59
C GLY A 57 -10.21 15.74 2.14
N MET A 58 -8.94 15.47 2.39
CA MET A 58 -7.98 16.48 2.89
C MET A 58 -7.82 17.65 1.92
N LEU A 59 -7.80 17.40 0.62
CA LEU A 59 -7.79 18.44 -0.43
C LEU A 59 -9.04 19.34 -0.38
N ASN A 60 -10.16 18.82 0.14
CA ASN A 60 -11.40 19.56 0.35
C ASN A 60 -11.51 20.17 1.76
N GLY A 61 -10.47 20.03 2.59
CA GLY A 61 -10.43 20.57 3.94
C GLY A 61 -10.89 19.62 5.05
N ASP A 62 -11.23 18.37 4.70
CA ASP A 62 -11.68 17.33 5.64
C ASP A 62 -10.51 16.47 6.07
N VAL A 63 -9.97 16.70 7.26
CA VAL A 63 -8.87 15.90 7.82
C VAL A 63 -9.45 14.92 8.84
N PRO A 64 -9.37 13.60 8.56
CA PRO A 64 -9.89 12.61 9.50
C PRO A 64 -8.99 12.48 10.74
N SER A 65 -9.57 11.97 11.83
CA SER A 65 -8.77 11.49 12.96
C SER A 65 -8.16 10.13 12.64
N CYS A 66 -6.97 9.88 13.13
CA CYS A 66 -6.29 8.58 13.01
C CYS A 66 -5.55 8.26 14.31
N ASP A 67 -5.35 6.97 14.59
CA ASP A 67 -4.68 6.51 15.82
C ASP A 67 -3.30 5.84 15.58
N CYS A 68 -2.93 5.62 14.34
CA CYS A 68 -1.65 5.01 13.93
C CYS A 68 -1.39 3.61 14.54
N ASN A 69 -2.44 2.82 14.76
CA ASN A 69 -2.37 1.51 15.43
C ASN A 69 -2.60 0.31 14.50
N ASP A 70 -2.39 0.46 13.20
CA ASP A 70 -2.59 -0.62 12.24
C ASP A 70 -1.59 -1.77 12.48
N THR A 71 -2.13 -2.98 12.63
CA THR A 71 -1.38 -4.23 12.82
C THR A 71 -1.65 -5.26 11.74
N ALA A 72 -2.24 -4.87 10.61
CA ALA A 72 -2.65 -5.78 9.54
C ALA A 72 -1.50 -6.68 9.06
N GLY A 73 -0.28 -6.15 8.97
CA GLY A 73 0.90 -6.91 8.59
C GLY A 73 1.23 -8.01 9.61
N LYS A 74 1.18 -7.68 10.90
CA LYS A 74 1.43 -8.64 11.98
C LYS A 74 0.38 -9.75 12.01
N ASP A 75 -0.88 -9.41 11.77
CA ASP A 75 -2.00 -10.33 11.90
C ASP A 75 -2.20 -11.22 10.67
N TYR A 76 -1.63 -10.82 9.52
CA TYR A 76 -1.71 -11.59 8.28
C TYR A 76 -0.90 -12.89 8.38
N LYS A 77 -1.56 -14.03 8.10
CA LYS A 77 -0.98 -15.37 8.17
C LYS A 77 -1.34 -16.15 6.91
N PRO A 78 -0.55 -16.00 5.84
CA PRO A 78 -0.82 -16.68 4.58
C PRO A 78 -0.54 -18.18 4.68
N GLU A 79 -1.28 -18.96 3.90
CA GLU A 79 -0.99 -20.35 3.62
C GLU A 79 -0.09 -20.47 2.39
N GLY A 80 0.76 -21.49 2.34
CA GLY A 80 1.57 -21.78 1.15
C GLY A 80 0.82 -22.70 0.19
N HIS A 81 0.66 -22.29 -1.07
CA HIS A 81 0.03 -23.10 -2.11
C HIS A 81 1.03 -23.63 -3.15
N TYR A 82 2.19 -23.01 -3.27
CA TYR A 82 3.28 -23.48 -4.11
C TYR A 82 4.26 -24.36 -3.32
N SER A 83 4.85 -25.34 -3.99
CA SER A 83 5.98 -26.08 -3.41
C SER A 83 7.11 -25.12 -3.07
N LYS A 84 7.70 -25.27 -1.88
CA LYS A 84 8.84 -24.44 -1.48
C LYS A 84 10.12 -24.75 -2.24
N SER A 85 10.26 -26.00 -2.71
CA SER A 85 11.48 -26.52 -3.37
C SER A 85 11.39 -26.56 -4.89
N GLU A 86 10.19 -26.52 -5.47
CA GLU A 86 9.99 -26.67 -6.89
C GLU A 86 9.67 -25.33 -7.55
N ALA A 87 10.23 -25.12 -8.74
CA ALA A 87 9.93 -23.98 -9.59
C ALA A 87 8.75 -24.28 -10.52
N SER A 88 7.96 -23.27 -10.85
CA SER A 88 6.94 -23.32 -11.89
C SER A 88 6.78 -21.94 -12.53
N GLU A 89 6.21 -21.89 -13.72
CA GLU A 89 5.93 -20.59 -14.38
C GLU A 89 4.96 -19.74 -13.56
N ASP A 90 3.92 -20.34 -13.01
CA ASP A 90 2.94 -19.64 -12.17
C ASP A 90 3.59 -19.07 -10.90
N LYS A 91 4.42 -19.86 -10.22
CA LYS A 91 5.19 -19.40 -9.06
C LYS A 91 6.11 -18.22 -9.40
N THR A 92 6.81 -18.33 -10.54
CA THR A 92 7.70 -17.26 -11.01
C THR A 92 6.92 -15.98 -11.32
N ASN A 93 5.77 -16.09 -11.98
CA ASN A 93 4.88 -14.97 -12.25
C ASN A 93 4.43 -14.29 -10.94
N ASP A 94 3.92 -15.05 -10.00
CA ASP A 94 3.38 -14.53 -8.75
C ASP A 94 4.48 -13.94 -7.84
N CYS A 95 5.67 -14.56 -7.86
CA CYS A 95 6.84 -14.01 -7.19
C CYS A 95 7.23 -12.63 -7.75
N PHE A 96 7.22 -12.47 -9.07
CA PHE A 96 7.51 -11.20 -9.73
C PHE A 96 6.49 -10.12 -9.30
N LEU A 97 5.19 -10.44 -9.36
CA LEU A 97 4.13 -9.50 -9.01
C LEU A 97 4.24 -9.05 -7.55
N ALA A 98 4.41 -10.00 -6.63
CA ALA A 98 4.54 -9.69 -5.20
C ALA A 98 5.80 -8.86 -4.91
N THR A 99 6.93 -9.19 -5.54
CA THR A 99 8.20 -8.47 -5.38
C THR A 99 8.09 -7.04 -5.89
N ASP A 100 7.48 -6.84 -7.05
CA ASP A 100 7.27 -5.51 -7.62
C ASP A 100 6.38 -4.65 -6.72
N CYS A 101 5.30 -5.22 -6.17
CA CYS A 101 4.44 -4.51 -5.24
C CYS A 101 5.14 -4.15 -3.92
N ILE A 102 6.01 -5.00 -3.38
CA ILE A 102 6.83 -4.64 -2.21
C ILE A 102 7.70 -3.41 -2.53
N GLY A 103 8.32 -3.37 -3.70
CA GLY A 103 9.11 -2.23 -4.16
C GLY A 103 8.28 -0.95 -4.25
N THR A 104 7.07 -1.04 -4.78
CA THR A 104 6.14 0.10 -4.85
C THR A 104 5.73 0.60 -3.47
N GLU A 105 5.38 -0.30 -2.54
CA GLU A 105 5.01 0.06 -1.17
C GLU A 105 6.15 0.81 -0.46
N LYS A 106 7.38 0.35 -0.63
CA LYS A 106 8.57 1.03 -0.09
C LYS A 106 8.74 2.44 -0.65
N LEU A 107 8.58 2.61 -1.97
CA LEU A 107 8.66 3.91 -2.62
C LEU A 107 7.58 4.87 -2.11
N VAL A 108 6.33 4.42 -2.07
CA VAL A 108 5.19 5.24 -1.62
C VAL A 108 5.33 5.61 -0.15
N SER A 109 5.73 4.67 0.70
CA SER A 109 6.06 4.94 2.11
C SER A 109 7.13 6.04 2.24
N GLY A 110 8.15 6.00 1.40
CA GLY A 110 9.20 7.04 1.35
C GLY A 110 8.66 8.42 0.94
N GLU A 111 7.71 8.47 0.02
CA GLU A 111 7.06 9.72 -0.38
C GLU A 111 6.21 10.31 0.75
N TYR A 112 5.45 9.49 1.47
CA TYR A 112 4.73 9.94 2.67
C TYR A 112 5.70 10.49 3.73
N ASN A 113 6.80 9.79 3.99
CA ASN A 113 7.82 10.25 4.92
C ASN A 113 8.39 11.62 4.55
N THR A 114 8.76 11.82 3.29
CA THR A 114 9.28 13.08 2.79
C THR A 114 8.25 14.20 2.93
N ASN A 115 7.01 13.93 2.59
CA ASN A 115 5.94 14.93 2.51
C ASN A 115 5.34 15.31 3.86
N VAL A 116 5.54 14.52 4.90
CA VAL A 116 5.20 14.90 6.28
C VAL A 116 5.78 16.28 6.63
N PHE A 117 7.04 16.53 6.29
CA PHE A 117 7.70 17.79 6.58
C PHE A 117 7.31 18.95 5.64
N ALA A 118 6.57 18.66 4.59
CA ALA A 118 6.00 19.69 3.72
C ALA A 118 4.70 20.29 4.26
N CYS A 119 4.08 19.65 5.26
CA CYS A 119 2.81 20.04 5.83
C CYS A 119 2.98 20.72 7.21
N CYS A 120 2.41 21.91 7.35
CA CYS A 120 2.48 22.70 8.60
C CYS A 120 1.52 22.15 9.65
N ALA A 121 0.31 21.75 9.25
CA ALA A 121 -0.73 21.31 10.17
C ALA A 121 -0.42 19.91 10.75
N SER A 122 -0.48 19.81 12.08
CA SER A 122 -0.13 18.56 12.79
C SER A 122 -1.12 17.42 12.53
N ASP A 123 -2.37 17.72 12.30
CA ASP A 123 -3.41 16.75 11.96
C ASP A 123 -3.17 16.13 10.57
N ILE A 124 -2.79 16.95 9.58
CA ILE A 124 -2.38 16.45 8.26
C ILE A 124 -1.17 15.53 8.41
N ARG A 125 -0.14 15.94 9.16
CA ARG A 125 1.06 15.10 9.37
C ARG A 125 0.73 13.76 10.02
N LYS A 126 -0.21 13.73 10.96
CA LYS A 126 -0.66 12.48 11.59
C LYS A 126 -1.30 11.52 10.57
N VAL A 127 -2.16 12.04 9.69
CA VAL A 127 -2.77 11.23 8.63
C VAL A 127 -1.72 10.67 7.67
N LEU A 128 -0.76 11.49 7.25
CA LEU A 128 0.33 11.02 6.38
C LEU A 128 1.19 9.94 7.05
N ALA A 129 1.48 10.10 8.34
CA ALA A 129 2.22 9.11 9.11
C ALA A 129 1.43 7.81 9.30
N ASP A 130 0.11 7.90 9.50
CA ASP A 130 -0.79 6.77 9.59
C ASP A 130 -0.81 5.96 8.29
N ILE A 131 -0.97 6.62 7.16
CA ILE A 131 -0.91 5.97 5.84
C ILE A 131 0.46 5.32 5.64
N GLN A 132 1.56 5.97 6.03
CA GLN A 132 2.89 5.38 5.94
C GLN A 132 3.01 4.06 6.70
N ILE A 133 2.41 3.97 7.89
CA ILE A 133 2.37 2.72 8.66
C ILE A 133 1.58 1.64 7.91
N GLU A 134 0.45 1.99 7.31
CA GLU A 134 -0.35 1.06 6.50
C GLU A 134 0.43 0.55 5.28
N GLU A 135 1.20 1.41 4.60
CA GLU A 135 2.10 1.00 3.50
C GLU A 135 3.16 -0.01 3.96
N GLN A 136 3.72 0.16 5.16
CA GLN A 136 4.64 -0.82 5.76
C GLN A 136 3.95 -2.17 6.00
N ASN A 137 2.71 -2.15 6.50
CA ASN A 137 1.92 -3.37 6.68
C ASN A 137 1.66 -4.09 5.35
N HIS A 138 1.37 -3.36 4.28
CA HIS A 138 1.20 -3.94 2.95
C HIS A 138 2.47 -4.67 2.49
N ALA A 139 3.63 -4.05 2.64
CA ALA A 139 4.91 -4.67 2.32
C ALA A 139 5.16 -5.94 3.16
N GLU A 140 4.83 -5.91 4.45
CA GLU A 140 4.94 -7.08 5.35
C GLU A 140 4.02 -8.21 4.90
N MET A 141 2.78 -7.93 4.55
CA MET A 141 1.82 -8.94 4.07
C MET A 141 2.33 -9.62 2.79
N LEU A 142 2.80 -8.84 1.83
CA LEU A 142 3.37 -9.36 0.59
C LEU A 142 4.64 -10.19 0.83
N TYR A 143 5.49 -9.75 1.74
CA TYR A 143 6.69 -10.50 2.15
C TYR A 143 6.31 -11.85 2.79
N LYS A 144 5.35 -11.85 3.71
CA LYS A 144 4.85 -13.08 4.35
C LYS A 144 4.27 -14.06 3.32
N TYR A 145 3.51 -13.56 2.34
CA TYR A 145 3.03 -14.37 1.24
C TYR A 145 4.18 -15.04 0.48
N LYS A 146 5.20 -14.28 0.13
CA LYS A 146 6.39 -14.82 -0.56
C LYS A 146 7.06 -15.91 0.28
N MET A 147 7.26 -15.68 1.56
CA MET A 147 7.93 -16.64 2.45
C MET A 147 7.11 -17.93 2.60
N ALA A 148 5.79 -17.83 2.73
CA ALA A 148 4.91 -19.00 2.82
C ALA A 148 4.99 -19.89 1.57
N ASN A 149 5.28 -19.28 0.41
CA ASN A 149 5.37 -19.98 -0.89
C ASN A 149 6.81 -20.29 -1.34
N GLY A 150 7.81 -20.10 -0.48
CA GLY A 150 9.22 -20.36 -0.82
C GLY A 150 9.73 -19.47 -1.97
N MET A 151 9.28 -18.22 -2.02
CA MET A 151 9.71 -17.23 -2.99
C MET A 151 10.79 -16.32 -2.36
N GLN A 152 11.94 -16.24 -2.99
CA GLN A 152 13.05 -15.39 -2.54
C GLN A 152 13.22 -14.17 -3.43
#